data_b272d57a7b9519d89a190d6e4cb3e63b
#
_entry.id   b272d57a7b9519d89a190d6e4cb3e63b
#
_cell.length_a   1.000
_cell.length_b   1.000
_cell.length_c   1.000
_cell.angle_alpha   90.00
_cell.angle_beta   90.00
_cell.angle_gamma   90.00
#
_symmetry.space_group_name_H-M   'P 1'
#
loop_
_entity.id
_entity.type
_entity.pdbx_description
1 polymer ?
#
loop_
_entity_poly.entity_id
_entity_poly.type
_entity_poly.pdbx_seq_one_letter_code
_entity_poly.pdbx_strand_id
1 'polypeptide(L)'
;MITLIICTYNREKYIGPLLDSIAKNDYPTTDYEIVLVDNNCTDNTRGICEMFATDHPEINLHYVVETEQGLSAARNKGIKEAKGDIIIYVDDDALVDSDYIRIYAEHFAAHPDTMAAGGPIEPLYETQEPAWMSPYTKALLTAWMNYGDTVREYPQGRYPGG
;
A
#
# COMPACT_ATOMS: atom_id res chain seq x y z
N MET A 1 6.02 -14.33 -6.65
CA MET A 1 6.63 -13.15 -5.96
C MET A 1 5.61 -12.02 -5.92
N ILE A 2 5.64 -11.19 -4.87
CA ILE A 2 4.73 -10.04 -4.68
C ILE A 2 5.48 -8.74 -4.92
N THR A 3 4.85 -7.75 -5.56
CA THR A 3 5.35 -6.38 -5.65
C THR A 3 4.40 -5.43 -4.94
N LEU A 4 4.90 -4.73 -3.91
CA LEU A 4 4.18 -3.60 -3.32
C LEU A 4 4.52 -2.35 -4.14
N ILE A 5 3.52 -1.66 -4.69
CA ILE A 5 3.70 -0.40 -5.40
C ILE A 5 3.22 0.74 -4.51
N ILE A 6 4.14 1.66 -4.22
CA ILE A 6 3.88 2.88 -3.44
C ILE A 6 4.14 4.07 -4.37
N CYS A 7 3.11 4.88 -4.65
CA CYS A 7 3.26 6.11 -5.42
C CYS A 7 3.24 7.29 -4.46
N THR A 8 4.25 8.16 -4.53
CA THR A 8 4.40 9.24 -3.56
C THR A 8 4.69 10.60 -4.23
N TYR A 9 4.16 11.66 -3.63
CA TYR A 9 4.42 13.04 -3.99
C TYR A 9 4.43 13.93 -2.77
N ASN A 10 5.64 14.37 -2.33
CA ASN A 10 5.84 15.24 -1.17
C ASN A 10 5.18 14.69 0.11
N ARG A 11 5.61 13.51 0.54
CA ARG A 11 5.08 12.78 1.70
C ARG A 11 6.16 12.40 2.73
N GLU A 12 7.18 13.25 2.91
CA GLU A 12 8.28 12.99 3.85
C GLU A 12 7.81 12.63 5.27
N LYS A 13 6.66 13.15 5.71
CA LYS A 13 6.10 12.87 7.03
C LYS A 13 5.59 11.43 7.17
N TYR A 14 5.08 10.84 6.09
CA TYR A 14 4.33 9.57 6.15
C TYR A 14 5.09 8.38 5.60
N ILE A 15 6.00 8.60 4.64
CA ILE A 15 6.67 7.51 3.95
C ILE A 15 7.56 6.66 4.87
N GLY A 16 8.24 7.26 5.84
CA GLY A 16 9.04 6.53 6.82
C GLY A 16 8.20 5.57 7.66
N PRO A 17 7.15 6.05 8.36
CA PRO A 17 6.21 5.19 9.10
C PRO A 17 5.60 4.06 8.28
N LEU A 18 5.25 4.29 7.02
CA LEU A 18 4.77 3.24 6.12
C LEU A 18 5.84 2.18 5.89
N LEU A 19 7.04 2.57 5.48
CA LEU A 19 8.14 1.65 5.23
C LEU A 19 8.50 0.84 6.48
N ASP A 20 8.52 1.47 7.66
CA ASP A 20 8.71 0.80 8.96
C ASP A 20 7.61 -0.22 9.28
N SER A 21 6.37 0.03 8.84
CA SER A 21 5.28 -0.94 9.01
C SER A 21 5.43 -2.13 8.09
N ILE A 22 5.89 -1.92 6.85
CA ILE A 22 6.20 -3.00 5.90
C ILE A 22 7.38 -3.85 6.39
N ALA A 23 8.42 -3.22 6.97
CA ALA A 23 9.58 -3.94 7.52
C ALA A 23 9.21 -4.90 8.66
N LYS A 24 8.10 -4.66 9.35
CA LYS A 24 7.59 -5.53 10.42
C LYS A 24 6.72 -6.69 9.93
N ASN A 25 6.55 -6.84 8.61
CA ASN A 25 5.75 -7.92 8.06
C ASN A 25 6.39 -9.29 8.33
N ASP A 26 5.54 -10.29 8.60
CA ASP A 26 5.93 -11.67 8.90
C ASP A 26 6.14 -12.54 7.63
N TYR A 27 6.16 -11.92 6.44
CA TYR A 27 6.36 -12.57 5.16
C TYR A 27 7.84 -12.54 4.75
N PRO A 28 8.39 -13.61 4.12
CA PRO A 28 9.80 -13.66 3.75
C PRO A 28 10.22 -12.51 2.83
N THR A 29 11.27 -11.78 3.19
CA THR A 29 11.78 -10.63 2.42
C THR A 29 12.30 -11.03 1.02
N THR A 30 12.58 -12.31 0.79
CA THR A 30 12.96 -12.87 -0.52
C THR A 30 11.77 -13.00 -1.49
N ASP A 31 10.54 -12.98 -0.98
CA ASP A 31 9.34 -13.32 -1.73
C ASP A 31 8.49 -12.09 -2.08
N TYR A 32 8.96 -10.91 -1.67
CA TYR A 32 8.38 -9.63 -2.09
C TYR A 32 9.44 -8.57 -2.42
N GLU A 33 9.01 -7.54 -3.14
CA GLU A 33 9.77 -6.32 -3.37
C GLU A 33 8.86 -5.09 -3.16
N ILE A 34 9.48 -3.94 -2.92
CA ILE A 34 8.82 -2.64 -2.87
C ILE A 34 9.27 -1.85 -4.10
N VAL A 35 8.33 -1.41 -4.94
CA VAL A 35 8.57 -0.42 -5.99
C VAL A 35 7.98 0.90 -5.52
N LEU A 36 8.86 1.81 -5.08
CA LEU A 36 8.48 3.13 -4.64
C LEU A 36 8.67 4.12 -5.79
N VAL A 37 7.56 4.70 -6.26
CA VAL A 37 7.54 5.63 -7.38
C VAL A 37 7.45 7.06 -6.85
N ASP A 38 8.55 7.78 -6.95
CA ASP A 38 8.63 9.22 -6.71
C ASP A 38 8.04 9.98 -7.91
N ASN A 39 6.94 10.66 -7.72
CA ASN A 39 6.29 11.45 -8.77
C ASN A 39 6.62 12.96 -8.62
N ASN A 40 7.91 13.29 -8.76
CA ASN A 40 8.47 14.64 -8.65
C ASN A 40 8.47 15.22 -7.22
N CYS A 41 8.88 14.45 -6.23
CA CYS A 41 9.07 14.97 -4.87
C CYS A 41 10.12 16.06 -4.81
N THR A 42 9.87 17.08 -4.04
CA THR A 42 10.78 18.22 -3.77
C THR A 42 11.16 18.35 -2.30
N ASP A 43 10.56 17.50 -1.46
CA ASP A 43 10.83 17.36 -0.03
C ASP A 43 11.91 16.28 0.24
N ASN A 44 12.10 15.86 1.49
CA ASN A 44 13.09 14.86 1.86
C ASN A 44 12.61 13.41 1.70
N THR A 45 11.53 13.15 0.96
CA THR A 45 11.02 11.78 0.72
C THR A 45 12.13 10.83 0.24
N ARG A 46 12.97 11.27 -0.72
CA ARG A 46 14.08 10.46 -1.24
C ARG A 46 15.09 10.08 -0.16
N GLY A 47 15.52 11.06 0.66
CA GLY A 47 16.49 10.81 1.72
C GLY A 47 15.99 9.79 2.75
N ILE A 48 14.70 9.81 3.07
CA ILE A 48 14.06 8.83 3.96
C ILE A 48 14.10 7.42 3.35
N CYS A 49 13.80 7.29 2.06
CA CYS A 49 13.86 5.99 1.37
C CYS A 49 15.28 5.43 1.28
N GLU A 50 16.29 6.29 1.02
CA GLU A 50 17.71 5.90 0.99
C GLU A 50 18.19 5.44 2.38
N MET A 51 17.75 6.11 3.44
CA MET A 51 18.05 5.70 4.82
C MET A 51 17.40 4.35 5.13
N PHE A 52 16.12 4.18 4.82
CA PHE A 52 15.43 2.89 5.01
C PHE A 52 16.13 1.74 4.28
N ALA A 53 16.53 1.92 3.02
CA ALA A 53 17.26 0.90 2.26
C ALA A 53 18.64 0.55 2.86
N THR A 54 19.26 1.51 3.56
CA THR A 54 20.52 1.29 4.29
C THR A 54 20.30 0.50 5.58
N ASP A 55 19.21 0.80 6.30
CA ASP A 55 18.89 0.19 7.59
C ASP A 55 18.27 -1.21 7.41
N HIS A 56 17.63 -1.49 6.26
CA HIS A 56 16.97 -2.74 5.91
C HIS A 56 17.49 -3.34 4.60
N PRO A 57 18.79 -3.72 4.52
CA PRO A 57 19.38 -4.24 3.29
C PRO A 57 18.80 -5.59 2.84
N GLU A 58 18.05 -6.28 3.70
CA GLU A 58 17.34 -7.52 3.39
C GLU A 58 16.04 -7.28 2.59
N ILE A 59 15.51 -6.05 2.60
CA ILE A 59 14.28 -5.69 1.88
C ILE A 59 14.66 -5.10 0.52
N ASN A 60 14.15 -5.68 -0.54
CA ASN A 60 14.36 -5.20 -1.90
C ASN A 60 13.49 -3.95 -2.16
N LEU A 61 14.03 -2.76 -1.86
CA LEU A 61 13.41 -1.47 -2.17
C LEU A 61 13.96 -0.92 -3.49
N HIS A 62 13.12 -0.88 -4.51
CA HIS A 62 13.41 -0.28 -5.81
C HIS A 62 12.79 1.11 -5.91
N TYR A 63 13.62 2.16 -5.73
CA TYR A 63 13.21 3.55 -5.85
C TYR A 63 13.31 4.02 -7.31
N VAL A 64 12.21 4.48 -7.87
CA VAL A 64 12.14 4.94 -9.27
C VAL A 64 11.47 6.32 -9.34
N VAL A 65 11.84 7.11 -10.36
CA VAL A 65 11.26 8.43 -10.58
C VAL A 65 10.34 8.40 -11.80
N GLU A 66 9.15 8.97 -11.66
CA GLU A 66 8.24 9.26 -12.77
C GLU A 66 8.09 10.78 -12.90
N THR A 67 8.52 11.31 -14.05
CA THR A 67 8.54 12.75 -14.32
C THR A 67 7.23 13.30 -14.83
N GLU A 68 6.36 12.45 -15.37
CA GLU A 68 5.01 12.84 -15.71
C GLU A 68 4.16 12.94 -14.43
N GLN A 69 3.71 14.15 -14.11
CA GLN A 69 2.96 14.39 -12.89
C GLN A 69 1.58 13.75 -12.97
N GLY A 70 1.25 12.91 -11.98
CA GLY A 70 -0.07 12.31 -11.84
C GLY A 70 -0.05 10.87 -11.32
N LEU A 71 -1.02 10.55 -10.47
CA LEU A 71 -1.12 9.23 -9.83
C LEU A 71 -1.19 8.08 -10.86
N SER A 72 -1.90 8.28 -11.98
CA SER A 72 -2.00 7.27 -13.03
C SER A 72 -0.67 7.02 -13.73
N ALA A 73 0.14 8.08 -14.00
CA ALA A 73 1.47 7.95 -14.56
C ALA A 73 2.39 7.19 -13.59
N ALA A 74 2.37 7.57 -12.29
CA ALA A 74 3.13 6.90 -11.25
C ALA A 74 2.75 5.41 -11.11
N ARG A 75 1.44 5.09 -11.07
CA ARG A 75 0.97 3.69 -11.02
C ARG A 75 1.42 2.88 -12.24
N ASN A 76 1.31 3.46 -13.44
CA ASN A 76 1.77 2.81 -14.67
C ASN A 76 3.29 2.57 -14.67
N LYS A 77 4.07 3.51 -14.12
CA LYS A 77 5.50 3.34 -13.91
C LYS A 77 5.77 2.19 -12.97
N GLY A 78 5.08 2.15 -11.81
CA GLY A 78 5.21 1.07 -10.84
C GLY A 78 4.93 -0.31 -11.44
N ILE A 79 3.85 -0.45 -12.24
CA ILE A 79 3.54 -1.70 -12.94
C ILE A 79 4.66 -2.13 -13.90
N LYS A 80 5.27 -1.20 -14.62
CA LYS A 80 6.36 -1.51 -15.56
C LYS A 80 7.64 -1.98 -14.87
N GLU A 81 7.88 -1.52 -13.65
CA GLU A 81 9.05 -1.88 -12.85
C GLU A 81 8.82 -3.12 -11.98
N ALA A 82 7.56 -3.49 -11.75
CA ALA A 82 7.17 -4.65 -10.94
C ALA A 82 7.64 -5.96 -11.56
N LYS A 83 8.17 -6.86 -10.72
CA LYS A 83 8.64 -8.21 -11.09
C LYS A 83 7.73 -9.30 -10.54
N GLY A 84 6.86 -8.97 -9.58
CA GLY A 84 5.93 -9.91 -8.97
C GLY A 84 4.72 -10.18 -9.85
N ASP A 85 4.15 -11.38 -9.69
CA ASP A 85 2.91 -11.80 -10.35
C ASP A 85 1.67 -11.22 -9.66
N ILE A 86 1.82 -10.87 -8.37
CA ILE A 86 0.79 -10.22 -7.56
C ILE A 86 1.27 -8.80 -7.28
N ILE A 87 0.41 -7.83 -7.60
CA ILE A 87 0.65 -6.42 -7.35
C ILE A 87 -0.26 -5.95 -6.22
N ILE A 88 0.33 -5.35 -5.19
CA ILE A 88 -0.38 -4.73 -4.09
C ILE A 88 -0.10 -3.23 -4.14
N TYR A 89 -1.15 -2.41 -4.28
CA TYR A 89 -1.03 -0.97 -4.12
C TYR A 89 -1.18 -0.60 -2.66
N VAL A 90 -0.26 0.23 -2.17
CA VAL A 90 -0.31 0.81 -0.82
C VAL A 90 -0.17 2.32 -0.95
N ASP A 91 -1.09 3.06 -0.36
CA ASP A 91 -1.04 4.52 -0.35
C ASP A 91 0.09 5.01 0.58
N ASP A 92 0.74 6.12 0.22
CA ASP A 92 1.95 6.63 0.86
C ASP A 92 1.74 7.19 2.28
N ASP A 93 0.49 7.31 2.72
CA ASP A 93 0.06 7.71 4.07
C ASP A 93 -0.65 6.58 4.85
N ALA A 94 -0.60 5.34 4.35
CA ALA A 94 -1.13 4.17 5.02
C ALA A 94 -0.13 3.56 6.02
N LEU A 95 -0.64 2.71 6.91
CA LEU A 95 0.15 1.73 7.67
C LEU A 95 -0.42 0.35 7.40
N VAL A 96 0.44 -0.65 7.38
CA VAL A 96 0.03 -2.04 7.15
C VAL A 96 0.27 -2.89 8.40
N ASP A 97 -0.61 -3.86 8.63
CA ASP A 97 -0.44 -4.84 9.70
C ASP A 97 0.68 -5.84 9.37
N SER A 98 1.24 -6.47 10.40
CA SER A 98 2.39 -7.38 10.26
C SER A 98 2.11 -8.61 9.38
N ASP A 99 0.88 -9.01 9.20
CA ASP A 99 0.45 -10.14 8.38
C ASP A 99 -0.11 -9.74 7.00
N TYR A 100 -0.05 -8.44 6.68
CA TYR A 100 -0.67 -7.88 5.48
C TYR A 100 -0.23 -8.58 4.19
N ILE A 101 1.07 -8.72 3.94
CA ILE A 101 1.58 -9.36 2.72
C ILE A 101 1.23 -10.85 2.70
N ARG A 102 1.36 -11.52 3.83
CA ARG A 102 1.06 -12.96 3.97
C ARG A 102 -0.39 -13.28 3.66
N ILE A 103 -1.34 -12.49 4.17
CA ILE A 103 -2.78 -12.69 3.92
C ILE A 103 -3.09 -12.63 2.42
N TYR A 104 -2.55 -11.65 1.69
CA TYR A 104 -2.74 -11.58 0.24
C TYR A 104 -2.07 -12.76 -0.48
N ALA A 105 -0.84 -13.12 -0.08
CA ALA A 105 -0.14 -14.28 -0.66
C ALA A 105 -0.95 -15.57 -0.52
N GLU A 106 -1.42 -15.85 0.69
CA GLU A 106 -2.23 -17.04 1.00
C GLU A 106 -3.57 -17.01 0.26
N HIS A 107 -4.24 -15.85 0.20
CA HIS A 107 -5.51 -15.71 -0.50
C HIS A 107 -5.37 -16.03 -2.00
N PHE A 108 -4.43 -15.40 -2.70
CA PHE A 108 -4.23 -15.63 -4.14
C PHE A 108 -3.72 -17.05 -4.44
N ALA A 109 -2.96 -17.66 -3.52
CA ALA A 109 -2.54 -19.06 -3.66
C ALA A 109 -3.73 -20.04 -3.52
N ALA A 110 -4.65 -19.75 -2.58
CA ALA A 110 -5.84 -20.59 -2.35
C ALA A 110 -6.94 -20.37 -3.41
N HIS A 111 -6.98 -19.19 -4.03
CA HIS A 111 -8.02 -18.74 -4.98
C HIS A 111 -7.40 -18.23 -6.29
N PRO A 112 -6.86 -19.11 -7.15
CA PRO A 112 -6.12 -18.71 -8.36
C PRO A 112 -7.00 -17.96 -9.40
N ASP A 113 -8.31 -18.05 -9.30
CA ASP A 113 -9.25 -17.33 -10.18
C ASP A 113 -9.56 -15.92 -9.68
N THR A 114 -9.02 -15.50 -8.51
CA THR A 114 -9.20 -14.16 -7.99
C THR A 114 -8.43 -13.16 -8.84
N MET A 115 -9.15 -12.19 -9.42
CA MET A 115 -8.56 -11.14 -10.26
C MET A 115 -8.14 -9.90 -9.45
N ALA A 116 -8.83 -9.62 -8.35
CA ALA A 116 -8.53 -8.51 -7.44
C ALA A 116 -9.08 -8.80 -6.05
N ALA A 117 -8.38 -8.32 -5.04
CA ALA A 117 -8.80 -8.39 -3.64
C ALA A 117 -8.53 -7.05 -2.96
N GLY A 118 -9.35 -6.68 -1.99
CA GLY A 118 -9.14 -5.54 -1.11
C GLY A 118 -9.45 -5.92 0.33
N GLY A 119 -8.78 -5.28 1.27
CA GLY A 119 -8.96 -5.47 2.71
C GLY A 119 -9.75 -4.33 3.36
N PRO A 120 -10.05 -4.44 4.66
CA PRO A 120 -10.63 -3.36 5.43
C PRO A 120 -9.65 -2.18 5.54
N ILE A 121 -10.20 -0.97 5.51
CA ILE A 121 -9.44 0.26 5.71
C ILE A 121 -9.98 0.92 6.96
N GLU A 122 -9.11 1.21 7.93
CA GLU A 122 -9.46 1.94 9.13
C GLU A 122 -8.76 3.31 9.14
N PRO A 123 -9.49 4.39 9.43
CA PRO A 123 -8.89 5.72 9.48
C PRO A 123 -7.98 5.86 10.68
N LEU A 124 -6.75 6.30 10.43
CA LEU A 124 -5.80 6.70 11.47
C LEU A 124 -5.86 8.23 11.62
N TYR A 125 -6.30 8.69 12.78
CA TYR A 125 -6.38 10.11 13.06
C TYR A 125 -5.08 10.64 13.65
N GLU A 126 -4.54 11.74 13.10
CA GLU A 126 -3.39 12.44 13.70
C GLU A 126 -3.73 13.09 15.06
N THR A 127 -5.00 13.33 15.30
CA THR A 127 -5.55 13.92 16.54
C THR A 127 -6.74 13.08 17.00
N GLN A 128 -7.35 13.47 18.09
CA GLN A 128 -8.58 12.80 18.55
C GLN A 128 -9.68 12.84 17.48
N GLU A 129 -10.37 11.71 17.28
CA GLU A 129 -11.53 11.62 16.38
C GLU A 129 -12.54 12.74 16.70
N PRO A 130 -12.98 13.51 15.69
CA PRO A 130 -13.90 14.62 15.93
C PRO A 130 -15.23 14.15 16.53
N ALA A 131 -15.72 14.82 17.58
CA ALA A 131 -16.94 14.45 18.27
C ALA A 131 -18.21 14.44 17.38
N TRP A 132 -18.18 15.13 16.24
CA TRP A 132 -19.27 15.15 15.25
C TRP A 132 -19.23 13.97 14.27
N MET A 133 -18.16 13.17 14.29
CA MET A 133 -17.98 12.04 13.37
C MET A 133 -18.96 10.91 13.70
N SER A 134 -20.00 10.76 12.91
CA SER A 134 -20.89 9.61 12.98
C SER A 134 -20.34 8.44 12.17
N PRO A 135 -20.78 7.18 12.40
CA PRO A 135 -20.38 6.04 11.55
C PRO A 135 -20.64 6.27 10.05
N TYR A 136 -21.72 6.97 9.71
CA TYR A 136 -22.04 7.31 8.32
C TYR A 136 -21.04 8.32 7.72
N THR A 137 -20.73 9.40 8.45
CA THR A 137 -19.75 10.40 7.98
C THR A 137 -18.35 9.81 7.94
N LYS A 138 -17.99 8.92 8.87
CA LYS A 138 -16.73 8.18 8.88
C LYS A 138 -16.58 7.37 7.58
N ALA A 139 -17.55 6.53 7.26
CA ALA A 139 -17.52 5.73 6.04
C ALA A 139 -17.42 6.58 4.77
N LEU A 140 -18.10 7.75 4.74
CA LEU A 140 -18.10 8.63 3.57
C LEU A 140 -16.80 9.42 3.38
N LEU A 141 -16.19 9.87 4.49
CA LEU A 141 -15.04 10.80 4.43
C LEU A 141 -13.67 10.10 4.52
N THR A 142 -13.61 8.89 5.05
CA THR A 142 -12.34 8.20 5.31
C THR A 142 -12.20 6.90 4.53
N ALA A 143 -13.08 6.66 3.54
CA ALA A 143 -13.16 5.38 2.84
C ALA A 143 -13.23 4.16 3.79
N TRP A 144 -13.67 4.38 5.04
CA TRP A 144 -13.78 3.32 6.04
C TRP A 144 -14.77 2.25 5.56
N MET A 145 -14.22 1.09 5.30
CA MET A 145 -14.99 -0.07 4.88
C MET A 145 -14.73 -1.21 5.84
N ASN A 146 -15.73 -1.54 6.63
CA ASN A 146 -15.71 -2.73 7.47
C ASN A 146 -16.88 -3.64 7.07
N TYR A 147 -16.54 -4.68 6.34
CA TYR A 147 -17.50 -5.71 5.90
C TYR A 147 -17.50 -6.93 6.83
N GLY A 148 -16.87 -6.84 8.02
CA GLY A 148 -16.68 -7.93 8.97
C GLY A 148 -15.52 -8.86 8.59
N ASP A 149 -15.37 -9.95 9.34
CA ASP A 149 -14.19 -10.84 9.30
C ASP A 149 -14.32 -11.98 8.26
N THR A 150 -15.27 -11.88 7.33
CA THR A 150 -15.51 -12.92 6.33
C THR A 150 -15.13 -12.44 4.93
N VAL A 151 -14.40 -13.27 4.19
CA VAL A 151 -14.16 -13.04 2.76
C VAL A 151 -15.49 -12.99 2.03
N ARG A 152 -15.66 -11.96 1.19
CA ARG A 152 -16.85 -11.77 0.36
C ARG A 152 -16.45 -11.74 -1.10
N GLU A 153 -17.16 -12.52 -1.91
CA GLU A 153 -17.02 -12.45 -3.35
C GLU A 153 -17.92 -11.35 -3.92
N TYR A 154 -17.39 -10.59 -4.86
CA TYR A 154 -18.15 -9.58 -5.58
C TYR A 154 -18.71 -10.18 -6.88
N PRO A 155 -20.00 -9.99 -7.17
CA PRO A 155 -20.56 -10.42 -8.45
C PRO A 155 -19.82 -9.77 -9.62
N GLN A 156 -19.82 -10.45 -10.77
CA GLN A 156 -19.21 -9.95 -12.00
C GLN A 156 -19.66 -8.51 -12.30
N GLY A 157 -18.71 -7.62 -12.57
CA GLY A 157 -18.95 -6.20 -12.82
C GLY A 157 -19.08 -5.32 -11.58
N ARG A 158 -18.86 -5.87 -10.39
CA ARG A 158 -18.66 -5.11 -9.16
C ARG A 158 -17.25 -5.32 -8.65
N TYR A 159 -16.65 -4.25 -8.16
CA TYR A 159 -15.28 -4.26 -7.62
C TYR A 159 -15.31 -3.89 -6.15
N PRO A 160 -14.37 -4.40 -5.33
CA PRO A 160 -14.18 -3.86 -3.99
C PRO A 160 -13.93 -2.35 -4.14
N GLY A 161 -14.71 -1.56 -3.43
CA GLY A 161 -14.49 -0.12 -3.39
C GLY A 161 -13.19 0.17 -2.65
N GLY A 162 -12.43 1.14 -3.09
CA GLY A 162 -11.27 1.71 -2.45
C GLY A 162 -11.36 3.23 -2.57
#